data_9642ac3a3a2dcc2bb96b304109ccd8e8
#
_entry.id   9642ac3a3a2dcc2bb96b304109ccd8e8
#
_cell.length_a   1.000
_cell.length_b   1.000
_cell.length_c   1.000
_cell.angle_alpha   90.00
_cell.angle_beta   90.00
_cell.angle_gamma   90.00
#
_symmetry.space_group_name_H-M   'P 1'
#
loop_
_entity.id
_entity.type
_entity.pdbx_description
1 polymer ?
#
loop_
_entity_poly.entity_id
_entity_poly.type
_entity_poly.pdbx_seq_one_letter_code
_entity_poly.pdbx_strand_id
1 'polypeptide(L)'
;FHRHQDAIANPHRPIPSNRLPAKQVLTIASVSYILCLIAGFLMSLKAGLLVIGLVIISHAYNAILKERGIWGSISLPVGIGLLSVFGALVVADRVPVKVWYVFVAIALYDFGTHITTTFKDLERDREVGILTTPLQIGVGPALIVSATATTAAFMVAILPVWTEDLLADAGWHYVCWVGIV
;
A
#
# COMPACT_ATOMS: atom_id res chain seq x y z
N PHE A 1 5.58 5.14 -16.05
CA PHE A 1 6.74 5.22 -15.15
C PHE A 1 7.69 4.05 -15.47
N HIS A 2 8.99 4.14 -15.15
CA HIS A 2 10.03 3.09 -15.16
C HIS A 2 10.17 2.25 -16.46
N ARG A 3 9.64 2.70 -17.59
CA ARG A 3 9.64 1.95 -18.86
C ARG A 3 11.06 1.55 -19.32
N HIS A 4 12.05 2.43 -19.13
CA HIS A 4 13.43 2.17 -19.51
C HIS A 4 14.08 1.14 -18.60
N GLN A 5 13.84 1.21 -17.30
CA GLN A 5 14.31 0.23 -16.32
C GLN A 5 13.67 -1.15 -16.56
N ASP A 6 12.37 -1.19 -16.85
CA ASP A 6 11.68 -2.44 -17.22
C ASP A 6 12.20 -3.04 -18.53
N ALA A 7 12.65 -2.22 -19.48
CA ALA A 7 13.23 -2.75 -20.73
C ALA A 7 14.56 -3.48 -20.47
N ILE A 8 15.30 -3.09 -19.46
CA ILE A 8 16.57 -3.74 -19.05
C ILE A 8 16.28 -4.92 -18.12
N ALA A 9 15.57 -4.64 -17.01
CA ALA A 9 15.37 -5.61 -15.94
C ALA A 9 14.29 -6.68 -16.25
N ASN A 10 13.30 -6.36 -17.07
CA ASN A 10 12.14 -7.22 -17.37
C ASN A 10 11.70 -7.10 -18.83
N PRO A 11 12.54 -7.45 -19.82
CA PRO A 11 12.25 -7.27 -21.25
C PRO A 11 11.03 -8.06 -21.72
N HIS A 12 10.65 -9.12 -20.99
CA HIS A 12 9.50 -9.96 -21.29
C HIS A 12 8.14 -9.35 -20.89
N ARG A 13 8.13 -8.26 -20.11
CA ARG A 13 6.89 -7.57 -19.72
C ARG A 13 6.15 -7.03 -20.96
N PRO A 14 4.80 -6.88 -20.89
CA PRO A 14 3.98 -6.54 -22.07
C PRO A 14 4.38 -5.23 -22.77
N ILE A 15 4.76 -4.19 -22.04
CA ILE A 15 5.15 -2.89 -22.62
C ILE A 15 6.55 -2.95 -23.22
N PRO A 16 7.61 -3.39 -22.49
CA PRO A 16 8.96 -3.55 -23.08
C PRO A 16 9.00 -4.47 -24.28
N SER A 17 8.25 -5.57 -24.27
CA SER A 17 8.19 -6.53 -25.37
C SER A 17 7.31 -6.09 -26.56
N ASN A 18 6.76 -4.86 -26.52
CA ASN A 18 5.84 -4.30 -27.51
C ASN A 18 4.55 -5.12 -27.75
N ARG A 19 4.19 -6.03 -26.82
CA ARG A 19 2.90 -6.75 -26.86
C ARG A 19 1.71 -5.84 -26.54
N LEU A 20 1.94 -4.77 -25.76
CA LEU A 20 0.96 -3.74 -25.46
C LEU A 20 1.55 -2.34 -25.70
N PRO A 21 0.91 -1.51 -26.56
CA PRO A 21 1.33 -0.14 -26.75
C PRO A 21 1.20 0.67 -25.47
N ALA A 22 2.26 1.38 -25.07
CA ALA A 22 2.29 2.21 -23.86
C ALA A 22 1.15 3.25 -23.83
N LYS A 23 0.75 3.78 -25.01
CA LYS A 23 -0.36 4.72 -25.14
C LYS A 23 -1.70 4.11 -24.72
N GLN A 24 -1.99 2.87 -25.11
CA GLN A 24 -3.21 2.18 -24.72
C GLN A 24 -3.25 1.96 -23.20
N VAL A 25 -2.14 1.51 -22.59
CA VAL A 25 -2.05 1.33 -21.14
C VAL A 25 -2.27 2.64 -20.41
N LEU A 26 -1.67 3.74 -20.90
CA LEU A 26 -1.87 5.07 -20.32
C LEU A 26 -3.33 5.51 -20.43
N THR A 27 -3.97 5.29 -21.58
CA THR A 27 -5.39 5.64 -21.76
C THR A 27 -6.28 4.86 -20.79
N ILE A 28 -6.08 3.55 -20.69
CA ILE A 28 -6.85 2.69 -19.77
C ILE A 28 -6.65 3.17 -18.32
N ALA A 29 -5.40 3.42 -17.91
CA ALA A 29 -5.11 3.92 -16.56
C ALA A 29 -5.78 5.28 -16.29
N SER A 30 -5.73 6.22 -17.25
CA SER A 30 -6.36 7.53 -17.10
C SER A 30 -7.87 7.43 -16.99
N VAL A 31 -8.52 6.62 -17.83
CA VAL A 31 -9.96 6.36 -17.75
C VAL A 31 -10.31 5.73 -16.39
N SER A 32 -9.54 4.74 -15.93
CA SER A 32 -9.77 4.11 -14.63
C SER A 32 -9.68 5.11 -13.47
N TYR A 33 -8.68 6.02 -13.47
CA TYR A 33 -8.58 7.07 -12.47
C TYR A 33 -9.78 8.01 -12.49
N ILE A 34 -10.24 8.44 -13.67
CA ILE A 34 -11.42 9.30 -13.80
C ILE A 34 -12.66 8.58 -13.26
N LEU A 35 -12.86 7.31 -13.59
CA LEU A 35 -13.99 6.52 -13.09
C LEU A 35 -13.93 6.37 -11.56
N CYS A 36 -12.75 6.10 -10.97
CA CYS A 36 -12.57 6.04 -9.54
C CYS A 36 -12.89 7.38 -8.85
N LEU A 37 -12.47 8.51 -9.43
CA LEU A 37 -12.77 9.84 -8.91
C LEU A 37 -14.28 10.11 -8.95
N ILE A 38 -14.94 9.85 -10.08
CA ILE A 38 -16.39 10.01 -10.22
C ILE A 38 -17.11 9.14 -9.18
N ALA A 39 -16.76 7.86 -9.08
CA ALA A 39 -17.37 6.95 -8.13
C ALA A 39 -17.17 7.43 -6.67
N GLY A 40 -15.99 7.90 -6.31
CA GLY A 40 -15.70 8.43 -4.99
C GLY A 40 -16.59 9.63 -4.65
N PHE A 41 -16.73 10.59 -5.57
CA PHE A 41 -17.58 11.76 -5.36
C PHE A 41 -19.09 11.45 -5.36
N LEU A 42 -19.52 10.45 -6.13
CA LEU A 42 -20.90 9.97 -6.09
C LEU A 42 -21.26 9.33 -4.73
N MET A 43 -20.29 8.74 -4.04
CA MET A 43 -20.48 8.14 -2.72
C MET A 43 -20.52 9.18 -1.61
N SER A 44 -19.51 10.04 -1.50
CA SER A 44 -19.51 11.22 -0.63
C SER A 44 -18.39 12.19 -1.03
N LEU A 45 -18.55 13.46 -0.64
CA LEU A 45 -17.51 14.48 -0.87
C LEU A 45 -16.17 14.07 -0.22
N LYS A 46 -16.22 13.55 1.00
CA LYS A 46 -15.02 13.13 1.74
C LYS A 46 -14.32 11.93 1.10
N ALA A 47 -15.12 10.96 0.62
CA ALA A 47 -14.58 9.82 -0.12
C ALA A 47 -13.92 10.26 -1.43
N GLY A 48 -14.54 11.17 -2.18
CA GLY A 48 -13.95 11.74 -3.40
C GLY A 48 -12.63 12.48 -3.15
N LEU A 49 -12.56 13.29 -2.09
CA LEU A 49 -11.34 13.99 -1.69
C LEU A 49 -10.23 13.01 -1.28
N LEU A 50 -10.59 11.94 -0.57
CA LEU A 50 -9.63 10.88 -0.22
C LEU A 50 -9.10 10.17 -1.46
N VAL A 51 -9.94 9.90 -2.48
CA VAL A 51 -9.48 9.30 -3.75
C VAL A 51 -8.47 10.21 -4.45
N ILE A 52 -8.66 11.54 -4.43
CA ILE A 52 -7.64 12.48 -4.94
C ILE A 52 -6.31 12.28 -4.19
N GLY A 53 -6.35 12.24 -2.86
CA GLY A 53 -5.16 11.99 -2.02
C GLY A 53 -4.47 10.67 -2.38
N LEU A 54 -5.22 9.59 -2.55
CA LEU A 54 -4.70 8.28 -2.95
C LEU A 54 -4.05 8.31 -4.34
N VAL A 55 -4.64 9.01 -5.30
CA VAL A 55 -4.06 9.21 -6.64
C VAL A 55 -2.75 9.98 -6.54
N ILE A 56 -2.68 11.03 -5.73
CA ILE A 56 -1.43 11.81 -5.49
C ILE A 56 -0.36 10.92 -4.87
N ILE A 57 -0.68 10.15 -3.83
CA ILE A 57 0.25 9.21 -3.17
C ILE A 57 0.76 8.19 -4.18
N SER A 58 -0.13 7.59 -4.97
CA SER A 58 0.23 6.61 -6.00
C SER A 58 1.17 7.19 -7.06
N HIS A 59 0.94 8.42 -7.51
CA HIS A 59 1.82 9.09 -8.47
C HIS A 59 3.16 9.46 -7.84
N ALA A 60 3.17 10.01 -6.63
CA ALA A 60 4.39 10.34 -5.90
C ALA A 60 5.24 9.08 -5.65
N TYR A 61 4.60 7.97 -5.25
CA TYR A 61 5.28 6.69 -5.12
C TYR A 61 5.94 6.27 -6.44
N ASN A 62 5.18 6.20 -7.52
CA ASN A 62 5.70 5.71 -8.80
C ASN A 62 6.69 6.67 -9.47
N ALA A 63 6.56 7.99 -9.27
CA ALA A 63 7.43 8.97 -9.91
C ALA A 63 8.76 9.19 -9.16
N ILE A 64 8.73 9.10 -7.81
CA ILE A 64 9.83 9.61 -6.99
C ILE A 64 10.21 8.67 -5.86
N LEU A 65 9.21 8.19 -5.07
CA LEU A 65 9.47 7.56 -3.77
C LEU A 65 9.92 6.12 -3.87
N LYS A 66 9.48 5.40 -4.90
CA LYS A 66 9.84 3.99 -5.14
C LYS A 66 11.35 3.76 -5.17
N GLU A 67 12.13 4.73 -5.64
CA GLU A 67 13.58 4.65 -5.76
C GLU A 67 14.32 5.28 -4.57
N ARG A 68 13.60 5.65 -3.50
CA ARG A 68 14.15 6.36 -2.33
C ARG A 68 14.14 5.52 -1.05
N GLY A 69 14.40 4.23 -1.13
CA GLY A 69 14.57 3.33 0.01
C GLY A 69 13.34 3.32 0.91
N ILE A 70 13.54 3.66 2.19
CA ILE A 70 12.49 3.60 3.21
C ILE A 70 11.26 4.47 2.89
N TRP A 71 11.43 5.58 2.19
CA TRP A 71 10.30 6.44 1.78
C TRP A 71 9.35 5.75 0.81
N GLY A 72 9.88 4.93 -0.11
CA GLY A 72 9.08 4.07 -0.95
C GLY A 72 8.32 3.02 -0.14
N SER A 73 9.03 2.39 0.80
CA SER A 73 8.43 1.38 1.66
C SER A 73 7.38 1.91 2.64
N ILE A 74 7.35 3.21 2.94
CA ILE A 74 6.32 3.84 3.78
C ILE A 74 5.13 4.31 2.94
N SER A 75 5.38 4.94 1.80
CA SER A 75 4.33 5.64 1.04
C SER A 75 3.26 4.71 0.47
N LEU A 76 3.65 3.54 -0.05
CA LEU A 76 2.72 2.57 -0.58
C LEU A 76 1.80 1.98 0.51
N PRO A 77 2.33 1.48 1.64
CA PRO A 77 1.53 0.99 2.77
C PRO A 77 0.55 2.00 3.34
N VAL A 78 0.94 3.26 3.44
CA VAL A 78 0.03 4.34 3.85
C VAL A 78 -1.15 4.45 2.89
N GLY A 79 -0.90 4.40 1.58
CA GLY A 79 -1.96 4.39 0.57
C GLY A 79 -2.90 3.20 0.72
N ILE A 80 -2.36 2.00 0.95
CA ILE A 80 -3.15 0.78 1.14
C ILE A 80 -3.97 0.84 2.44
N GLY A 81 -3.37 1.28 3.55
CA GLY A 81 -4.08 1.47 4.81
C GLY A 81 -5.24 2.46 4.70
N LEU A 82 -5.10 3.54 3.93
CA LEU A 82 -6.16 4.53 3.70
C LEU A 82 -7.41 3.97 3.01
N LEU A 83 -7.35 2.78 2.41
CA LEU A 83 -8.54 2.10 1.88
C LEU A 83 -9.55 1.75 2.98
N SER A 84 -9.10 1.48 4.20
CA SER A 84 -10.00 1.27 5.36
C SER A 84 -10.75 2.56 5.73
N VAL A 85 -10.06 3.70 5.66
CA VAL A 85 -10.66 5.03 5.88
C VAL A 85 -11.66 5.35 4.77
N PHE A 86 -11.33 5.01 3.51
CA PHE A 86 -12.26 5.15 2.37
C PHE A 86 -13.55 4.35 2.61
N GLY A 87 -13.45 3.09 3.01
CA GLY A 87 -14.61 2.26 3.32
C GLY A 87 -15.51 2.88 4.39
N ALA A 88 -14.93 3.42 5.47
CA ALA A 88 -15.68 4.10 6.54
C ALA A 88 -16.39 5.37 6.03
N LEU A 89 -15.73 6.17 5.20
CA LEU A 89 -16.32 7.37 4.62
C LEU A 89 -17.49 7.05 3.68
N VAL A 90 -17.38 5.97 2.91
CA VAL A 90 -18.46 5.52 2.01
C VAL A 90 -19.69 5.07 2.79
N VAL A 91 -19.49 4.30 3.87
CA VAL A 91 -20.61 3.69 4.62
C VAL A 91 -21.24 4.67 5.61
N ALA A 92 -20.44 5.48 6.32
CA ALA A 92 -20.88 6.24 7.47
C ALA A 92 -20.63 7.77 7.34
N ASP A 93 -20.01 8.23 6.28
CA ASP A 93 -19.54 9.61 6.06
C ASP A 93 -18.70 10.18 7.21
N ARG A 94 -18.14 9.31 8.05
CA ARG A 94 -17.27 9.61 9.19
C ARG A 94 -16.26 8.49 9.37
N VAL A 95 -15.18 8.79 10.10
CA VAL A 95 -14.13 7.81 10.40
C VAL A 95 -14.17 7.52 11.91
N PRO A 96 -14.79 6.43 12.36
CA PRO A 96 -14.74 5.99 13.75
C PRO A 96 -13.29 5.70 14.19
N VAL A 97 -13.02 5.84 15.50
CA VAL A 97 -11.69 5.58 16.07
C VAL A 97 -11.20 4.16 15.74
N LYS A 98 -12.09 3.18 15.75
CA LYS A 98 -11.78 1.77 15.40
C LYS A 98 -11.13 1.63 14.01
N VAL A 99 -11.49 2.47 13.05
CA VAL A 99 -10.94 2.44 11.68
C VAL A 99 -9.46 2.85 11.65
N TRP A 100 -9.02 3.72 12.58
CA TRP A 100 -7.62 4.10 12.66
C TRP A 100 -6.72 2.97 13.14
N TYR A 101 -7.20 2.09 14.01
CA TYR A 101 -6.48 0.86 14.35
C TYR A 101 -6.32 -0.05 13.12
N VAL A 102 -7.39 -0.21 12.34
CA VAL A 102 -7.36 -0.99 11.09
C VAL A 102 -6.38 -0.36 10.08
N PHE A 103 -6.44 0.97 9.91
CA PHE A 103 -5.50 1.70 9.06
C PHE A 103 -4.05 1.44 9.46
N VAL A 104 -3.72 1.61 10.75
CA VAL A 104 -2.34 1.44 11.24
C VAL A 104 -1.90 -0.03 11.12
N ALA A 105 -2.78 -0.98 11.45
CA ALA A 105 -2.48 -2.40 11.32
C ALA A 105 -2.18 -2.79 9.87
N ILE A 106 -3.02 -2.38 8.91
CA ILE A 106 -2.79 -2.65 7.48
C ILE A 106 -1.51 -1.97 6.99
N ALA A 107 -1.29 -0.71 7.35
CA ALA A 107 -0.10 0.02 6.93
C ALA A 107 1.20 -0.61 7.48
N LEU A 108 1.21 -1.05 8.73
CA LEU A 108 2.36 -1.74 9.33
C LEU A 108 2.60 -3.11 8.71
N TYR A 109 1.54 -3.87 8.48
CA TYR A 109 1.62 -5.19 7.84
C TYR A 109 2.18 -5.07 6.42
N ASP A 110 1.60 -4.17 5.62
CA ASP A 110 2.06 -3.97 4.24
C ASP A 110 3.48 -3.39 4.20
N PHE A 111 3.85 -2.51 5.13
CA PHE A 111 5.22 -2.01 5.26
C PHE A 111 6.23 -3.14 5.49
N GLY A 112 5.94 -4.04 6.43
CA GLY A 112 6.81 -5.20 6.70
C GLY A 112 6.91 -6.13 5.50
N THR A 113 5.77 -6.51 4.91
CA THR A 113 5.74 -7.41 3.74
C THR A 113 6.33 -6.76 2.49
N HIS A 114 6.14 -5.45 2.30
CA HIS A 114 6.76 -4.71 1.20
C HIS A 114 8.28 -4.76 1.27
N ILE A 115 8.88 -4.53 2.44
CA ILE A 115 10.34 -4.69 2.62
C ILE A 115 10.78 -6.10 2.24
N THR A 116 10.07 -7.13 2.72
CA THR A 116 10.41 -8.53 2.44
C THR A 116 10.33 -8.86 0.96
N THR A 117 9.33 -8.34 0.25
CA THR A 117 9.18 -8.57 -1.19
C THR A 117 10.29 -7.97 -2.04
N THR A 118 10.99 -6.94 -1.54
CA THR A 118 12.12 -6.34 -2.27
C THR A 118 13.40 -7.20 -2.23
N PHE A 119 13.49 -8.20 -1.33
CA PHE A 119 14.67 -9.08 -1.27
C PHE A 119 14.85 -9.93 -2.54
N LYS A 120 13.76 -10.35 -3.16
CA LYS A 120 13.82 -11.14 -4.40
C LYS A 120 14.42 -10.38 -5.58
N ASP A 121 14.39 -9.05 -5.53
CA ASP A 121 14.83 -8.18 -6.62
C ASP A 121 16.14 -7.44 -6.30
N LEU A 122 16.80 -7.78 -5.17
CA LEU A 122 17.91 -7.03 -4.57
C LEU A 122 19.10 -6.80 -5.53
N GLU A 123 19.53 -7.86 -6.23
CA GLU A 123 20.67 -7.77 -7.17
C GLU A 123 20.30 -6.93 -8.39
N ARG A 124 19.11 -7.16 -8.92
CA ARG A 124 18.61 -6.42 -10.07
C ARG A 124 18.38 -4.94 -9.76
N ASP A 125 17.82 -4.62 -8.59
CA ASP A 125 17.60 -3.23 -8.16
C ASP A 125 18.93 -2.50 -7.98
N ARG A 126 19.96 -3.21 -7.51
CA ARG A 126 21.33 -2.68 -7.43
C ARG A 126 21.90 -2.37 -8.81
N GLU A 127 21.72 -3.26 -9.79
CA GLU A 127 22.23 -3.08 -11.16
C GLU A 127 21.59 -1.89 -11.88
N VAL A 128 20.29 -1.64 -11.65
CA VAL A 128 19.57 -0.51 -12.28
C VAL A 128 19.57 0.76 -11.43
N GLY A 129 20.26 0.77 -10.27
CA GLY A 129 20.42 1.94 -9.42
C GLY A 129 19.17 2.31 -8.60
N ILE A 130 18.23 1.38 -8.39
CA ILE A 130 17.06 1.58 -7.54
C ILE A 130 17.46 1.37 -6.08
N LEU A 131 17.30 2.41 -5.25
CA LEU A 131 17.56 2.31 -3.83
C LEU A 131 16.32 1.76 -3.11
N THR A 132 16.36 0.47 -2.73
CA THR A 132 15.34 -0.14 -1.87
C THR A 132 15.75 -0.13 -0.41
N THR A 133 14.82 -0.36 0.53
CA THR A 133 15.14 -0.38 1.97
C THR A 133 16.27 -1.34 2.32
N PRO A 134 16.29 -2.61 1.85
CA PRO A 134 17.42 -3.50 2.12
C PRO A 134 18.76 -3.01 1.54
N LEU A 135 18.75 -2.31 0.41
CA LEU A 135 19.96 -1.70 -0.15
C LEU A 135 20.41 -0.47 0.63
N GLN A 136 19.48 0.24 1.26
CA GLN A 136 19.76 1.44 2.04
C GLN A 136 20.34 1.14 3.43
N ILE A 137 19.74 0.21 4.16
CA ILE A 137 20.08 -0.07 5.58
C ILE A 137 20.75 -1.43 5.80
N GLY A 138 20.91 -2.25 4.75
CA GLY A 138 21.42 -3.61 4.81
C GLY A 138 20.31 -4.65 5.02
N VAL A 139 20.59 -5.89 4.61
CA VAL A 139 19.64 -7.02 4.63
C VAL A 139 19.21 -7.39 6.06
N GLY A 140 20.17 -7.52 6.98
CA GLY A 140 19.88 -7.88 8.38
C GLY A 140 18.97 -6.88 9.09
N PRO A 141 19.32 -5.58 9.16
CA PRO A 141 18.45 -4.56 9.72
C PRO A 141 17.07 -4.48 9.03
N ALA A 142 17.02 -4.65 7.71
CA ALA A 142 15.76 -4.63 6.97
C ALA A 142 14.83 -5.80 7.36
N LEU A 143 15.37 -6.98 7.60
CA LEU A 143 14.62 -8.13 8.13
C LEU A 143 14.07 -7.87 9.53
N ILE A 144 14.87 -7.25 10.41
CA ILE A 144 14.43 -6.90 11.77
C ILE A 144 13.29 -5.88 11.69
N VAL A 145 13.44 -4.84 10.89
CA VAL A 145 12.39 -3.81 10.68
C VAL A 145 11.11 -4.44 10.13
N SER A 146 11.23 -5.31 9.13
CA SER A 146 10.09 -6.03 8.55
C SER A 146 9.37 -6.89 9.59
N ALA A 147 10.10 -7.73 10.33
CA ALA A 147 9.53 -8.60 11.35
C ALA A 147 8.87 -7.80 12.49
N THR A 148 9.53 -6.73 12.95
CA THR A 148 8.98 -5.85 13.99
C THR A 148 7.70 -5.16 13.54
N ALA A 149 7.67 -4.62 12.32
CA ALA A 149 6.49 -3.97 11.77
C ALA A 149 5.33 -4.95 11.62
N THR A 150 5.58 -6.14 11.08
CA THR A 150 4.55 -7.18 10.94
C THR A 150 4.01 -7.63 12.30
N THR A 151 4.88 -7.84 13.28
CA THR A 151 4.45 -8.18 14.66
C THR A 151 3.62 -7.05 15.28
N ALA A 152 4.05 -5.79 15.13
CA ALA A 152 3.33 -4.63 15.62
C ALA A 152 1.96 -4.50 14.94
N ALA A 153 1.84 -4.84 13.67
CA ALA A 153 0.57 -4.85 12.95
C ALA A 153 -0.48 -5.76 13.62
N PHE A 154 -0.10 -6.98 13.98
CA PHE A 154 -0.98 -7.90 14.69
C PHE A 154 -1.35 -7.37 16.09
N MET A 155 -0.39 -6.80 16.81
CA MET A 155 -0.68 -6.19 18.13
C MET A 155 -1.68 -5.05 18.01
N VAL A 156 -1.49 -4.14 17.04
CA VAL A 156 -2.41 -3.03 16.80
C VAL A 156 -3.79 -3.53 16.37
N ALA A 157 -3.87 -4.57 15.53
CA ALA A 157 -5.14 -5.16 15.11
C ALA A 157 -5.95 -5.71 16.30
N ILE A 158 -5.29 -6.23 17.34
CA ILE A 158 -5.94 -6.78 18.53
C ILE A 158 -6.32 -5.70 19.56
N LEU A 159 -5.64 -4.54 19.57
CA LEU A 159 -5.91 -3.47 20.55
C LEU A 159 -7.38 -3.08 20.69
N PRO A 160 -8.18 -2.92 19.62
CA PRO A 160 -9.59 -2.54 19.73
C PRO A 160 -10.45 -3.54 20.53
N VAL A 161 -10.02 -4.80 20.62
CA VAL A 161 -10.69 -5.82 21.44
C VAL A 161 -10.71 -5.43 22.92
N TRP A 162 -9.62 -4.79 23.37
CA TRP A 162 -9.41 -4.43 24.77
C TRP A 162 -9.82 -2.99 25.10
N THR A 163 -9.73 -2.09 24.13
CA THR A 163 -9.92 -0.64 24.35
C THR A 163 -11.31 -0.15 23.97
N GLU A 164 -11.99 -0.84 23.05
CA GLU A 164 -13.21 -0.35 22.39
C GLU A 164 -14.40 -1.31 22.55
N ASP A 165 -14.33 -2.28 23.50
CA ASP A 165 -15.34 -3.32 23.71
C ASP A 165 -15.79 -4.05 22.42
N LEU A 166 -14.87 -4.23 21.48
CA LEU A 166 -15.14 -4.85 20.17
C LEU A 166 -15.66 -6.30 20.35
N LEU A 167 -15.32 -6.96 21.48
CA LEU A 167 -15.86 -8.26 21.83
C LEU A 167 -17.36 -8.22 22.09
N ALA A 168 -17.89 -7.12 22.61
CA ALA A 168 -19.32 -6.94 22.82
C ALA A 168 -20.07 -6.74 21.50
N ASP A 169 -19.44 -6.03 20.53
CA ASP A 169 -20.06 -5.68 19.24
C ASP A 169 -19.85 -6.74 18.15
N ALA A 170 -18.63 -7.27 18.02
CA ALA A 170 -18.24 -8.17 16.93
C ALA A 170 -17.99 -9.62 17.39
N GLY A 171 -17.96 -9.87 18.70
CA GLY A 171 -17.71 -11.17 19.31
C GLY A 171 -16.33 -11.75 18.98
N TRP A 172 -16.16 -13.02 19.33
CA TRP A 172 -14.94 -13.80 19.07
C TRP A 172 -14.60 -13.95 17.57
N HIS A 173 -15.56 -13.70 16.67
CA HIS A 173 -15.35 -13.76 15.23
C HIS A 173 -14.23 -12.83 14.76
N TYR A 174 -14.13 -11.61 15.32
CA TYR A 174 -13.05 -10.67 14.97
C TYR A 174 -11.67 -11.21 15.37
N VAL A 175 -11.55 -11.78 16.58
CA VAL A 175 -10.28 -12.35 17.07
C VAL A 175 -9.86 -13.55 16.23
N CYS A 176 -10.81 -14.42 15.87
CA CYS A 176 -10.55 -15.54 14.98
C CYS A 176 -10.09 -15.10 13.60
N TRP A 177 -10.73 -14.07 13.03
CA TRP A 177 -10.32 -13.52 11.73
C TRP A 177 -8.89 -12.97 11.74
N VAL A 178 -8.54 -12.18 12.73
CA VAL A 178 -7.18 -11.62 12.86
C VAL A 178 -6.12 -12.71 13.11
N GLY A 179 -6.51 -13.81 13.76
CA GLY A 179 -5.58 -14.94 14.03
C GLY A 179 -5.42 -15.94 12.88
N ILE A 180 -6.23 -15.85 11.83
CA ILE A 180 -6.18 -16.76 10.66
C ILE A 180 -5.38 -16.14 9.50
N VAL A 181 -5.20 -14.84 9.47
CA VAL A 181 -4.42 -14.11 8.44
C VAL A 181 -2.94 -14.07 8.82
#